data_6d46dfa2beb077f56ddae20e28b670e7
#
_entry.id   6d46dfa2beb077f56ddae20e28b670e7
#
_cell.length_a   1.000
_cell.length_b   1.000
_cell.length_c   1.000
_cell.angle_alpha   90.00
_cell.angle_beta   90.00
_cell.angle_gamma   90.00
#
_symmetry.space_group_name_H-M   'P 1'
#
loop_
_entity.id
_entity.type
_entity.pdbx_description
1 polymer ?
#
loop_
_entity_poly.entity_id
_entity_poly.type
_entity_poly.pdbx_seq_one_letter_code
_entity_poly.pdbx_strand_id
1 'polypeptide(L)'
;VLFPYDKDEYLCDRGMYMDMDDLPFPQVFDLDALVDELRSEKNYDDEEFVKTYCTWDSSNATAQLCDRTILGIDTGLTVAPVPNNSKENVLIYAGNLDKNGITTSLRSLMKNIDLDKRNYYISFCQGKAKRHGEQLATFSDKVNFFAVAEYFNLTAANKTVNKLYKEHLVSTNQYIKSLGKRIEQNFLRSYGNAKFDRVIQFCGYEDEMILLYSQFKGQKTIWVHNDMLAEIKTRSNQRKDLLEYAYHTYDNVVAVTDDIVAPTQILAGKDKKINIVKNTIDYKTILANSEQPIALDPTTKCSVEPEKFYEIMQSDAKKFINVGRYSPEKGHDRLIDAFYKLWQKDNSIYLIIMGGNSRAKKYEELIEKVNEMGLSENVILLLSVSNPYPIIKACDGFILSSLYEGFGLVLAEADILGIPIVSTDITGPRTFMKKYGGTLIENSDEGVYKGLQMLYNGEIKPINVDYEAYNQECVA
;
A
#
# COMPACT_ATOMS: atom_id res chain seq x y z
N VAL A 1 40.25 -9.53 16.35
CA VAL A 1 39.91 -9.91 17.74
C VAL A 1 38.63 -9.19 18.14
N LEU A 2 37.67 -9.90 18.71
CA LEU A 2 36.44 -9.33 19.27
C LEU A 2 36.61 -9.23 20.79
N PHE A 3 36.17 -8.10 21.35
CA PHE A 3 36.16 -7.88 22.80
C PHE A 3 34.73 -7.60 23.28
N PRO A 4 33.83 -8.65 23.30
CA PRO A 4 32.42 -8.48 23.58
C PRO A 4 32.13 -8.52 25.09
N TYR A 5 32.68 -7.58 25.85
CA TYR A 5 32.56 -7.50 27.31
C TYR A 5 31.10 -7.25 27.78
N ASP A 6 30.24 -6.74 26.88
CA ASP A 6 28.83 -6.43 27.10
C ASP A 6 27.91 -7.25 26.19
N LYS A 7 28.35 -8.45 25.74
CA LYS A 7 27.67 -9.28 24.73
C LYS A 7 26.18 -9.47 25.03
N ASP A 8 25.85 -9.84 26.24
CA ASP A 8 24.47 -10.16 26.62
C ASP A 8 23.56 -8.90 26.59
N GLU A 9 24.07 -7.77 27.07
CA GLU A 9 23.37 -6.49 27.02
C GLU A 9 23.17 -6.03 25.58
N TYR A 10 24.22 -6.11 24.76
CA TYR A 10 24.16 -5.75 23.35
C TYR A 10 23.17 -6.60 22.57
N LEU A 11 23.16 -7.92 22.78
CA LEU A 11 22.23 -8.84 22.12
C LEU A 11 20.78 -8.58 22.56
N CYS A 12 20.57 -8.24 23.84
CA CYS A 12 19.25 -7.91 24.36
C CYS A 12 18.72 -6.59 23.76
N ASP A 13 19.57 -5.54 23.69
CA ASP A 13 19.15 -4.21 23.26
C ASP A 13 19.06 -4.06 21.73
N ARG A 14 19.98 -4.67 21.00
CA ARG A 14 20.14 -4.43 19.56
C ARG A 14 20.02 -5.66 18.68
N GLY A 15 20.37 -6.83 19.21
CA GLY A 15 20.49 -8.06 18.43
C GLY A 15 21.65 -8.03 17.41
N MET A 16 21.87 -9.14 16.75
CA MET A 16 22.82 -9.27 15.64
C MET A 16 22.19 -10.10 14.50
N TYR A 17 22.67 -9.88 13.29
CA TYR A 17 22.24 -10.65 12.11
C TYR A 17 22.92 -12.03 12.00
N MET A 18 23.96 -12.25 12.76
CA MET A 18 24.73 -13.50 12.83
C MET A 18 25.09 -13.76 14.29
N ASP A 19 25.28 -15.04 14.64
CA ASP A 19 25.80 -15.35 15.96
C ASP A 19 27.26 -14.90 16.06
N MET A 20 27.61 -14.26 17.17
CA MET A 20 28.97 -13.78 17.40
C MET A 20 29.94 -14.96 17.55
N ASP A 21 29.41 -16.13 18.01
CA ASP A 21 30.21 -17.35 18.18
C ASP A 21 30.50 -18.06 16.86
N ASP A 22 29.76 -17.76 15.79
CA ASP A 22 30.01 -18.27 14.43
C ASP A 22 31.04 -17.44 13.64
N LEU A 23 31.54 -16.33 14.23
CA LEU A 23 32.54 -15.51 13.55
C LEU A 23 33.93 -16.13 13.62
N PRO A 24 34.75 -16.06 12.55
CA PRO A 24 36.09 -16.68 12.51
C PRO A 24 37.14 -15.88 13.30
N PHE A 25 36.73 -15.00 14.18
CA PHE A 25 37.60 -14.11 14.92
C PHE A 25 37.65 -14.50 16.41
N PRO A 26 38.84 -14.50 17.05
CA PRO A 26 38.95 -14.84 18.45
C PRO A 26 38.16 -13.84 19.30
N GLN A 27 37.42 -14.37 20.26
CA GLN A 27 36.70 -13.62 21.27
C GLN A 27 37.45 -13.65 22.56
N VAL A 28 37.67 -12.47 23.17
CA VAL A 28 38.30 -12.31 24.48
C VAL A 28 37.43 -11.41 25.36
N PHE A 29 37.38 -11.71 26.65
CA PHE A 29 36.39 -11.12 27.55
C PHE A 29 37.05 -10.29 28.67
N ASP A 30 38.39 -10.30 28.78
CA ASP A 30 39.15 -9.49 29.69
C ASP A 30 40.31 -8.76 29.01
N LEU A 31 40.82 -7.72 29.63
CA LEU A 31 41.84 -6.84 29.04
C LEU A 31 43.21 -7.52 28.87
N ASP A 32 43.56 -8.43 29.78
CA ASP A 32 44.87 -9.12 29.71
C ASP A 32 44.85 -10.08 28.52
N ALA A 33 43.80 -10.86 28.37
CA ALA A 33 43.60 -11.74 27.22
C ALA A 33 43.54 -10.97 25.88
N LEU A 34 42.94 -9.76 25.89
CA LEU A 34 42.93 -8.88 24.71
C LEU A 34 44.37 -8.45 24.34
N VAL A 35 45.15 -8.02 25.30
CA VAL A 35 46.54 -7.59 25.07
C VAL A 35 47.36 -8.76 24.53
N ASP A 36 47.22 -9.95 25.10
CA ASP A 36 47.97 -11.13 24.70
C ASP A 36 47.56 -11.58 23.28
N GLU A 37 46.28 -11.55 22.96
CA GLU A 37 45.81 -11.89 21.61
C GLU A 37 46.24 -10.87 20.56
N LEU A 38 46.23 -9.57 20.87
CA LEU A 38 46.74 -8.51 19.98
C LEU A 38 48.25 -8.58 19.76
N ARG A 39 49.01 -9.15 20.69
CA ARG A 39 50.45 -9.40 20.54
C ARG A 39 50.74 -10.69 19.77
N SER A 40 49.75 -11.56 19.63
CA SER A 40 49.92 -12.81 18.90
C SER A 40 49.89 -12.52 17.39
N GLU A 41 50.90 -12.95 16.66
CA GLU A 41 50.96 -12.84 15.20
C GLU A 41 50.23 -14.02 14.55
N LYS A 42 49.04 -14.35 15.00
CA LYS A 42 48.21 -15.45 14.42
C LYS A 42 47.48 -15.00 13.17
N ASN A 43 47.59 -15.79 12.12
CA ASN A 43 46.68 -15.66 10.99
C ASN A 43 45.39 -16.41 11.26
N TYR A 44 44.27 -15.78 10.93
CA TYR A 44 42.94 -16.37 11.01
C TYR A 44 42.43 -16.68 9.62
N ASP A 45 41.75 -17.80 9.47
CA ASP A 45 41.09 -18.15 8.24
C ASP A 45 39.72 -17.41 8.22
N ASP A 46 39.66 -16.33 7.48
CA ASP A 46 38.45 -15.51 7.28
C ASP A 46 37.92 -15.58 5.85
N GLU A 47 38.42 -16.51 5.02
CA GLU A 47 38.11 -16.60 3.59
C GLU A 47 36.58 -16.75 3.36
N GLU A 48 35.94 -17.63 4.11
CA GLU A 48 34.49 -17.84 3.99
C GLU A 48 33.70 -16.62 4.48
N PHE A 49 34.13 -15.97 5.57
CA PHE A 49 33.54 -14.77 6.08
C PHE A 49 33.64 -13.62 5.05
N VAL A 50 34.83 -13.39 4.51
CA VAL A 50 35.05 -12.38 3.47
C VAL A 50 34.21 -12.64 2.24
N LYS A 51 34.12 -13.88 1.78
CA LYS A 51 33.30 -14.28 0.64
C LYS A 51 31.82 -14.04 0.89
N THR A 52 31.35 -14.29 2.11
CA THR A 52 29.92 -14.18 2.45
C THR A 52 29.52 -12.75 2.74
N TYR A 53 30.30 -12.01 3.51
CA TYR A 53 29.92 -10.72 4.05
C TYR A 53 30.64 -9.53 3.45
N CYS A 54 31.84 -9.73 2.87
CA CYS A 54 32.69 -8.68 2.32
C CYS A 54 32.84 -8.77 0.79
N THR A 55 31.96 -9.48 0.12
CA THR A 55 32.02 -9.74 -1.34
C THR A 55 32.20 -8.45 -2.18
N TRP A 56 31.69 -7.34 -1.68
CA TRP A 56 31.69 -6.04 -2.37
C TRP A 56 32.73 -5.07 -1.83
N ASP A 57 33.53 -5.48 -0.84
CA ASP A 57 34.59 -4.65 -0.31
C ASP A 57 35.75 -4.55 -1.26
N SER A 58 36.17 -3.34 -1.54
CA SER A 58 37.34 -3.04 -2.38
C SER A 58 37.94 -1.71 -2.01
N SER A 59 39.20 -1.48 -2.39
CA SER A 59 39.88 -0.19 -2.19
C SER A 59 39.11 0.98 -2.85
N ASN A 60 38.29 0.68 -3.87
CA ASN A 60 37.50 1.66 -4.63
C ASN A 60 36.02 1.74 -4.20
N ALA A 61 35.56 0.92 -3.24
CA ALA A 61 34.15 0.83 -2.87
C ALA A 61 33.54 2.19 -2.49
N THR A 62 34.24 3.00 -1.68
CA THR A 62 33.80 4.34 -1.32
C THR A 62 33.71 5.27 -2.51
N ALA A 63 34.68 5.27 -3.40
CA ALA A 63 34.66 6.09 -4.62
C ALA A 63 33.51 5.69 -5.55
N GLN A 64 33.33 4.41 -5.80
CA GLN A 64 32.22 3.87 -6.59
C GLN A 64 30.85 4.22 -5.97
N LEU A 65 30.75 4.13 -4.65
CA LEU A 65 29.53 4.53 -3.94
C LEU A 65 29.24 6.02 -4.09
N CYS A 66 30.26 6.88 -3.95
CA CYS A 66 30.13 8.32 -4.14
C CYS A 66 29.77 8.67 -5.59
N ASP A 67 30.45 8.09 -6.58
CA ASP A 67 30.17 8.30 -7.99
C ASP A 67 28.73 7.95 -8.31
N ARG A 68 28.26 6.80 -7.87
CA ARG A 68 26.92 6.33 -8.11
C ARG A 68 25.86 7.14 -7.36
N THR A 69 26.02 7.33 -6.05
CA THR A 69 24.97 7.89 -5.18
C THR A 69 24.93 9.42 -5.20
N ILE A 70 26.09 10.07 -5.36
CA ILE A 70 26.23 11.54 -5.33
C ILE A 70 26.23 12.09 -6.76
N LEU A 71 27.06 11.54 -7.63
CA LEU A 71 27.26 12.06 -8.98
C LEU A 71 26.32 11.46 -10.01
N GLY A 72 25.72 10.29 -9.75
CA GLY A 72 24.86 9.56 -10.67
C GLY A 72 25.61 9.00 -11.86
N ILE A 73 26.90 8.64 -11.68
CA ILE A 73 27.77 8.04 -12.69
C ILE A 73 27.56 6.52 -12.66
N ASP A 74 27.45 5.90 -13.84
CA ASP A 74 27.41 4.45 -13.95
C ASP A 74 28.78 3.88 -13.61
N THR A 75 28.86 3.16 -12.49
CA THR A 75 30.08 2.51 -12.00
C THR A 75 30.18 1.04 -12.42
N GLY A 76 29.22 0.55 -13.23
CA GLY A 76 29.13 -0.87 -13.60
C GLY A 76 28.64 -1.79 -12.47
N LEU A 77 28.35 -1.27 -11.28
CA LEU A 77 27.82 -2.04 -10.16
C LEU A 77 26.42 -2.56 -10.46
N THR A 78 26.23 -3.85 -10.36
CA THR A 78 24.92 -4.49 -10.44
C THR A 78 24.20 -4.42 -9.08
N VAL A 79 23.05 -3.77 -9.03
CA VAL A 79 22.23 -3.66 -7.80
C VAL A 79 21.47 -4.93 -7.52
N ALA A 80 20.94 -5.53 -8.58
CA ALA A 80 20.34 -6.85 -8.56
C ALA A 80 20.56 -7.50 -9.93
N PRO A 81 20.84 -8.81 -10.00
CA PRO A 81 20.99 -9.49 -11.25
C PRO A 81 19.67 -9.48 -12.02
N VAL A 82 19.70 -8.97 -13.24
CA VAL A 82 18.57 -9.09 -14.16
C VAL A 82 18.90 -10.25 -15.09
N PRO A 83 18.09 -11.31 -15.14
CA PRO A 83 18.38 -12.49 -15.92
C PRO A 83 18.48 -12.17 -17.41
N ASN A 84 19.46 -12.74 -18.08
CA ASN A 84 19.56 -12.71 -19.53
C ASN A 84 18.94 -13.99 -20.12
N ASN A 85 17.59 -14.05 -20.09
CA ASN A 85 16.82 -15.23 -20.47
C ASN A 85 15.79 -14.96 -21.60
N SER A 86 16.01 -13.93 -22.41
CA SER A 86 15.12 -13.49 -23.50
C SER A 86 13.69 -13.06 -23.08
N LYS A 87 13.34 -13.07 -21.79
CA LYS A 87 12.07 -12.55 -21.31
C LYS A 87 12.16 -11.04 -21.08
N GLU A 88 11.03 -10.34 -21.27
CA GLU A 88 10.93 -8.91 -20.91
C GLU A 88 11.13 -8.72 -19.40
N ASN A 89 11.91 -7.71 -19.03
CA ASN A 89 12.13 -7.28 -17.66
C ASN A 89 11.17 -6.12 -17.33
N VAL A 90 10.25 -6.33 -16.41
CA VAL A 90 9.22 -5.37 -16.03
C VAL A 90 9.46 -4.87 -14.61
N LEU A 91 9.69 -3.57 -14.46
CA LEU A 91 9.84 -2.92 -13.17
C LEU A 91 8.51 -2.27 -12.77
N ILE A 92 8.01 -2.62 -11.59
CA ILE A 92 6.73 -2.12 -11.06
C ILE A 92 7.01 -1.35 -9.78
N TYR A 93 6.63 -0.06 -9.71
CA TYR A 93 6.67 0.69 -8.47
C TYR A 93 5.36 0.55 -7.70
N ALA A 94 5.47 -0.02 -6.52
CA ALA A 94 4.34 -0.40 -5.67
C ALA A 94 3.99 0.62 -4.56
N GLY A 95 4.73 1.72 -4.47
CA GLY A 95 4.63 2.63 -3.34
C GLY A 95 5.33 2.09 -2.09
N ASN A 96 4.71 2.30 -0.95
CA ASN A 96 5.29 1.93 0.35
C ASN A 96 5.01 0.48 0.77
N LEU A 97 4.25 -0.30 0.00
CA LEU A 97 3.73 -1.62 0.39
C LEU A 97 2.94 -1.60 1.73
N ASP A 98 2.32 -0.48 2.07
CA ASP A 98 1.45 -0.39 3.24
C ASP A 98 0.23 -1.32 3.09
N LYS A 99 -0.39 -1.74 4.20
CA LYS A 99 -1.66 -2.48 4.19
C LYS A 99 -2.78 -1.55 3.68
N ASN A 100 -2.95 -1.49 2.36
CA ASN A 100 -3.96 -0.66 1.69
C ASN A 100 -4.45 -1.30 0.39
N GLY A 101 -5.48 -0.70 -0.24
CA GLY A 101 -6.08 -1.21 -1.46
C GLY A 101 -5.12 -1.33 -2.65
N ILE A 102 -4.11 -0.45 -2.79
CA ILE A 102 -3.14 -0.50 -3.88
C ILE A 102 -2.23 -1.72 -3.74
N THR A 103 -1.68 -1.94 -2.55
CA THR A 103 -0.86 -3.13 -2.25
C THR A 103 -1.67 -4.42 -2.42
N THR A 104 -2.92 -4.44 -1.95
CA THR A 104 -3.83 -5.57 -2.11
C THR A 104 -4.11 -5.85 -3.59
N SER A 105 -4.38 -4.81 -4.39
CA SER A 105 -4.57 -4.91 -5.83
C SER A 105 -3.34 -5.47 -6.55
N LEU A 106 -2.13 -4.96 -6.25
CA LEU A 106 -0.90 -5.46 -6.84
C LEU A 106 -0.65 -6.93 -6.49
N ARG A 107 -0.83 -7.29 -5.22
CA ARG A 107 -0.67 -8.68 -4.76
C ARG A 107 -1.64 -9.62 -5.47
N SER A 108 -2.91 -9.21 -5.59
CA SER A 108 -3.91 -9.98 -6.31
C SER A 108 -3.56 -10.10 -7.80
N LEU A 109 -3.10 -9.02 -8.44
CA LEU A 109 -2.65 -9.05 -9.82
C LEU A 109 -1.50 -10.06 -10.01
N MET A 110 -0.47 -10.02 -9.15
CA MET A 110 0.67 -10.95 -9.22
C MET A 110 0.28 -12.42 -9.00
N LYS A 111 -0.80 -12.70 -8.30
CA LYS A 111 -1.34 -14.07 -8.12
C LYS A 111 -2.13 -14.57 -9.35
N ASN A 112 -2.65 -13.67 -10.16
CA ASN A 112 -3.55 -14.01 -11.27
C ASN A 112 -2.89 -13.93 -12.66
N ILE A 113 -1.69 -13.35 -12.78
CA ILE A 113 -0.94 -13.31 -14.04
C ILE A 113 0.07 -14.44 -14.13
N ASP A 114 0.46 -14.79 -15.37
CA ASP A 114 1.52 -15.75 -15.62
C ASP A 114 2.90 -15.13 -15.34
N LEU A 115 3.47 -15.49 -14.18
CA LEU A 115 4.79 -15.01 -13.75
C LEU A 115 5.96 -15.63 -14.55
N ASP A 116 5.72 -16.68 -15.32
CA ASP A 116 6.75 -17.29 -16.17
C ASP A 116 6.93 -16.58 -17.51
N LYS A 117 5.98 -15.73 -17.89
CA LYS A 117 5.99 -15.01 -19.17
C LYS A 117 7.02 -13.87 -19.18
N ARG A 118 7.29 -13.23 -18.05
CA ARG A 118 8.20 -12.09 -17.90
C ARG A 118 8.98 -12.18 -16.60
N ASN A 119 10.07 -11.43 -16.51
CA ASN A 119 10.77 -11.21 -15.24
C ASN A 119 10.16 -9.98 -14.55
N TYR A 120 9.56 -10.16 -13.37
CA TYR A 120 8.91 -9.10 -12.62
C TYR A 120 9.77 -8.63 -11.46
N TYR A 121 9.89 -7.33 -11.33
CA TYR A 121 10.62 -6.64 -10.27
C TYR A 121 9.67 -5.65 -9.61
N ILE A 122 9.45 -5.80 -8.31
CA ILE A 122 8.65 -4.85 -7.52
C ILE A 122 9.60 -3.90 -6.81
N SER A 123 9.45 -2.61 -7.08
CA SER A 123 10.18 -1.55 -6.42
C SER A 123 9.29 -0.86 -5.38
N PHE A 124 9.86 -0.54 -4.23
CA PHE A 124 9.17 0.08 -3.12
C PHE A 124 10.10 0.99 -2.32
N CYS A 125 9.54 1.90 -1.52
CA CYS A 125 10.30 2.86 -0.75
C CYS A 125 11.07 2.19 0.40
N GLN A 126 12.41 2.38 0.44
CA GLN A 126 13.31 1.77 1.41
C GLN A 126 13.03 2.19 2.86
N GLY A 127 12.65 3.46 3.08
CA GLY A 127 12.45 3.99 4.43
C GLY A 127 11.39 3.25 5.26
N LYS A 128 10.54 2.46 4.59
CA LYS A 128 9.47 1.67 5.21
C LYS A 128 9.68 0.16 5.08
N ALA A 129 10.72 -0.28 4.35
CA ALA A 129 11.02 -1.70 4.12
C ALA A 129 11.15 -2.52 5.42
N LYS A 130 11.77 -1.95 6.47
CA LYS A 130 11.91 -2.60 7.78
C LYS A 130 10.56 -2.88 8.47
N ARG A 131 9.50 -2.12 8.12
CA ARG A 131 8.14 -2.28 8.69
C ARG A 131 7.28 -3.27 7.92
N HIS A 132 7.69 -3.67 6.72
CA HIS A 132 6.85 -4.38 5.77
C HIS A 132 7.45 -5.69 5.25
N GLY A 133 8.44 -6.27 5.94
CA GLY A 133 9.02 -7.56 5.57
C GLY A 133 7.97 -8.67 5.40
N GLU A 134 6.93 -8.67 6.24
CA GLU A 134 5.80 -9.57 6.13
C GLU A 134 5.03 -9.41 4.81
N GLN A 135 4.94 -8.18 4.27
CA GLN A 135 4.25 -7.94 3.00
C GLN A 135 5.01 -8.53 1.82
N LEU A 136 6.35 -8.50 1.85
CA LEU A 136 7.18 -9.10 0.80
C LEU A 136 6.98 -10.61 0.72
N ALA A 137 6.87 -11.28 1.87
CA ALA A 137 6.63 -12.72 1.95
C ALA A 137 5.26 -13.17 1.38
N THR A 138 4.35 -12.23 1.13
CA THR A 138 3.04 -12.54 0.51
C THR A 138 3.09 -12.66 -1.01
N PHE A 139 4.20 -12.28 -1.64
CA PHE A 139 4.41 -12.43 -3.08
C PHE A 139 5.10 -13.75 -3.40
N SER A 140 4.99 -14.20 -4.66
CA SER A 140 5.69 -15.38 -5.15
C SER A 140 7.20 -15.18 -5.12
N ASP A 141 7.96 -16.24 -4.92
CA ASP A 141 9.42 -16.32 -5.05
C ASP A 141 9.92 -16.01 -6.47
N LYS A 142 9.04 -16.06 -7.47
CA LYS A 142 9.34 -15.63 -8.85
C LYS A 142 9.41 -14.12 -9.03
N VAL A 143 9.04 -13.33 -8.02
CA VAL A 143 9.07 -11.87 -8.05
C VAL A 143 10.32 -11.37 -7.33
N ASN A 144 11.07 -10.50 -7.98
CA ASN A 144 12.25 -9.86 -7.40
C ASN A 144 11.89 -8.49 -6.81
N PHE A 145 12.71 -8.00 -5.87
CA PHE A 145 12.42 -6.77 -5.15
C PHE A 145 13.59 -5.78 -5.21
N PHE A 146 13.25 -4.48 -5.34
CA PHE A 146 14.15 -3.36 -5.21
C PHE A 146 13.67 -2.37 -4.16
N ALA A 147 14.44 -2.17 -3.11
CA ALA A 147 14.22 -1.08 -2.18
C ALA A 147 14.90 0.20 -2.69
N VAL A 148 14.14 1.27 -2.89
CA VAL A 148 14.66 2.53 -3.45
C VAL A 148 14.55 3.68 -2.46
N ALA A 149 15.40 4.68 -2.63
CA ALA A 149 15.38 5.87 -1.79
C ALA A 149 14.12 6.72 -2.10
N GLU A 150 13.50 7.22 -1.04
CA GLU A 150 12.28 8.04 -1.12
C GLU A 150 12.50 9.39 -1.79
N TYR A 151 13.73 9.93 -1.72
CA TYR A 151 14.02 11.28 -2.16
C TYR A 151 15.13 11.31 -3.21
N PHE A 152 15.04 12.29 -4.10
CA PHE A 152 16.10 12.58 -5.05
C PHE A 152 17.37 13.07 -4.33
N ASN A 153 18.52 12.59 -4.80
CA ASN A 153 19.79 13.19 -4.44
C ASN A 153 19.99 14.48 -5.26
N LEU A 154 19.86 15.62 -4.61
CA LEU A 154 19.89 16.94 -5.22
C LEU A 154 21.08 17.77 -4.73
N THR A 155 21.74 18.49 -5.64
CA THR A 155 22.74 19.51 -5.29
C THR A 155 22.09 20.68 -4.57
N ALA A 156 22.88 21.54 -3.92
CA ALA A 156 22.37 22.71 -3.22
C ALA A 156 21.51 23.63 -4.13
N ALA A 157 21.95 23.88 -5.36
CA ALA A 157 21.20 24.66 -6.34
C ALA A 157 19.87 23.97 -6.71
N ASN A 158 19.88 22.65 -6.90
CA ASN A 158 18.69 21.88 -7.26
C ASN A 158 17.70 21.78 -6.10
N LYS A 159 18.16 21.83 -4.84
CA LYS A 159 17.29 21.89 -3.66
C LYS A 159 16.42 23.14 -3.65
N THR A 160 16.94 24.28 -4.13
CA THR A 160 16.15 25.53 -4.26
C THR A 160 15.01 25.35 -5.26
N VAL A 161 15.30 24.82 -6.45
CA VAL A 161 14.26 24.55 -7.47
C VAL A 161 13.23 23.53 -6.93
N ASN A 162 13.69 22.50 -6.23
CA ASN A 162 12.81 21.51 -5.63
C ASN A 162 11.90 22.10 -4.54
N LYS A 163 12.44 23.04 -3.73
CA LYS A 163 11.65 23.77 -2.74
C LYS A 163 10.56 24.61 -3.42
N LEU A 164 10.92 25.40 -4.43
CA LEU A 164 9.96 26.20 -5.20
C LEU A 164 8.88 25.32 -5.86
N TYR A 165 9.26 24.14 -6.34
CA TYR A 165 8.31 23.17 -6.89
C TYR A 165 7.33 22.69 -5.82
N LYS A 166 7.82 22.29 -4.64
CA LYS A 166 6.96 21.86 -3.52
C LYS A 166 6.03 22.97 -3.00
N GLU A 167 6.45 24.22 -3.11
CA GLU A 167 5.66 25.41 -2.78
C GLU A 167 4.73 25.86 -3.91
N HIS A 168 4.60 25.09 -5.00
CA HIS A 168 3.76 25.39 -6.18
C HIS A 168 4.15 26.68 -6.95
N LEU A 169 5.35 27.21 -6.75
CA LEU A 169 5.86 28.39 -7.44
C LEU A 169 6.50 28.08 -8.80
N VAL A 170 6.77 26.83 -9.08
CA VAL A 170 7.33 26.33 -10.34
C VAL A 170 6.44 25.19 -10.84
N SER A 171 6.09 25.21 -12.13
CA SER A 171 5.29 24.16 -12.76
C SER A 171 6.12 22.88 -12.99
N THR A 172 5.45 21.74 -13.16
CA THR A 172 6.09 20.46 -13.44
C THR A 172 6.96 20.52 -14.71
N ASN A 173 6.50 21.18 -15.77
CA ASN A 173 7.30 21.35 -17.00
C ASN A 173 8.58 22.16 -16.76
N GLN A 174 8.51 23.24 -15.98
CA GLN A 174 9.69 24.03 -15.62
C GLN A 174 10.65 23.23 -14.73
N TYR A 175 10.11 22.47 -13.78
CA TYR A 175 10.86 21.58 -12.90
C TYR A 175 11.63 20.53 -13.71
N ILE A 176 10.97 19.83 -14.61
CA ILE A 176 11.60 18.81 -15.47
C ILE A 176 12.62 19.45 -16.42
N LYS A 177 12.34 20.61 -16.99
CA LYS A 177 13.32 21.34 -17.81
C LYS A 177 14.61 21.65 -17.03
N SER A 178 14.48 21.96 -15.74
CA SER A 178 15.61 22.32 -14.88
C SER A 178 16.34 21.10 -14.31
N LEU A 179 15.61 20.05 -13.94
CA LEU A 179 16.13 18.92 -13.15
C LEU A 179 16.03 17.56 -13.85
N GLY A 180 15.49 17.47 -15.07
CA GLY A 180 15.23 16.18 -15.74
C GLY A 180 16.47 15.26 -15.83
N LYS A 181 17.63 15.82 -16.21
CA LYS A 181 18.91 15.04 -16.21
C LYS A 181 19.28 14.52 -14.82
N ARG A 182 19.03 15.32 -13.78
CA ARG A 182 19.31 14.91 -12.41
C ARG A 182 18.34 13.83 -11.92
N ILE A 183 17.07 13.89 -12.35
CA ILE A 183 16.08 12.85 -12.09
C ILE A 183 16.48 11.56 -12.82
N GLU A 184 16.93 11.62 -14.08
CA GLU A 184 17.45 10.47 -14.81
C GLU A 184 18.66 9.83 -14.11
N GLN A 185 19.58 10.63 -13.56
CA GLN A 185 20.68 10.13 -12.73
C GLN A 185 20.20 9.44 -11.45
N ASN A 186 19.11 9.89 -10.85
CA ASN A 186 18.52 9.19 -9.71
C ASN A 186 17.92 7.82 -10.10
N PHE A 187 17.48 7.62 -11.33
CA PHE A 187 17.10 6.30 -11.82
C PHE A 187 18.29 5.34 -11.80
N LEU A 188 19.44 5.76 -12.34
CA LEU A 188 20.69 4.99 -12.28
C LEU A 188 21.12 4.72 -10.83
N ARG A 189 21.01 5.71 -9.95
CA ARG A 189 21.29 5.55 -8.52
C ARG A 189 20.42 4.46 -7.87
N SER A 190 19.14 4.40 -8.23
CA SER A 190 18.18 3.46 -7.64
C SER A 190 18.32 2.04 -8.17
N TYR A 191 18.56 1.90 -9.48
CA TYR A 191 18.50 0.61 -10.17
C TYR A 191 19.83 0.16 -10.81
N GLY A 192 20.86 0.99 -10.68
CA GLY A 192 22.18 0.71 -11.29
C GLY A 192 22.09 0.59 -12.79
N ASN A 193 22.82 -0.38 -13.31
CA ASN A 193 22.84 -0.71 -14.73
C ASN A 193 21.80 -1.79 -15.12
N ALA A 194 20.85 -2.10 -14.23
CA ALA A 194 19.77 -3.04 -14.53
C ALA A 194 18.96 -2.54 -15.73
N LYS A 195 18.76 -3.41 -16.70
CA LYS A 195 18.03 -3.09 -17.93
C LYS A 195 16.61 -3.58 -17.82
N PHE A 196 15.67 -2.64 -17.93
CA PHE A 196 14.24 -2.92 -17.99
C PHE A 196 13.71 -2.59 -19.37
N ASP A 197 12.74 -3.38 -19.83
CA ASP A 197 12.02 -3.13 -21.08
C ASP A 197 10.81 -2.24 -20.83
N ARG A 198 10.21 -2.40 -19.66
CA ARG A 198 9.02 -1.66 -19.25
C ARG A 198 9.13 -1.20 -17.80
N VAL A 199 8.57 -0.02 -17.53
CA VAL A 199 8.35 0.45 -16.16
C VAL A 199 6.89 0.76 -15.94
N ILE A 200 6.40 0.40 -14.77
CA ILE A 200 5.00 0.58 -14.35
C ILE A 200 4.98 1.38 -13.05
N GLN A 201 4.46 2.58 -13.12
CA GLN A 201 4.12 3.37 -11.93
C GLN A 201 2.74 2.92 -11.44
N PHE A 202 2.72 1.84 -10.67
CA PHE A 202 1.48 1.22 -10.22
C PHE A 202 0.82 1.99 -9.08
N CYS A 203 1.60 2.61 -8.18
CA CYS A 203 1.06 3.38 -7.06
C CYS A 203 0.24 4.61 -7.51
N GLY A 204 0.74 5.38 -8.46
CA GLY A 204 0.06 6.55 -9.04
C GLY A 204 0.00 7.80 -8.16
N TYR A 205 0.61 7.81 -6.97
CA TYR A 205 0.45 8.88 -5.97
C TYR A 205 1.70 9.64 -5.57
N GLU A 206 2.88 9.09 -5.75
CA GLU A 206 4.12 9.67 -5.24
C GLU A 206 4.84 10.50 -6.30
N ASP A 207 4.85 11.81 -6.11
CA ASP A 207 5.36 12.82 -7.06
C ASP A 207 6.77 12.49 -7.56
N GLU A 208 7.70 12.21 -6.63
CA GLU A 208 9.09 11.90 -6.97
C GLU A 208 9.19 10.66 -7.86
N MET A 209 8.40 9.63 -7.57
CA MET A 209 8.46 8.38 -8.34
C MET A 209 7.71 8.49 -9.67
N ILE A 210 6.64 9.28 -9.74
CA ILE A 210 5.99 9.62 -11.02
C ILE A 210 6.99 10.33 -11.93
N LEU A 211 7.73 11.33 -11.40
CA LEU A 211 8.76 12.06 -12.13
C LEU A 211 9.93 11.17 -12.52
N LEU A 212 10.38 10.28 -11.62
CA LEU A 212 11.49 9.37 -11.88
C LEU A 212 11.19 8.45 -13.07
N TYR A 213 10.04 7.79 -13.03
CA TYR A 213 9.61 6.86 -14.08
C TYR A 213 9.26 7.57 -15.39
N SER A 214 8.83 8.84 -15.33
CA SER A 214 8.58 9.64 -16.55
C SER A 214 9.83 9.83 -17.40
N GLN A 215 11.04 9.79 -16.81
CA GLN A 215 12.31 9.94 -17.52
C GLN A 215 12.86 8.62 -18.11
N PHE A 216 12.19 7.51 -17.86
CA PHE A 216 12.59 6.23 -18.45
C PHE A 216 12.44 6.25 -19.99
N LYS A 217 13.41 5.69 -20.71
CA LYS A 217 13.45 5.74 -22.20
C LYS A 217 12.69 4.59 -22.88
N GLY A 218 12.34 3.53 -22.14
CA GLY A 218 11.50 2.44 -22.62
C GLY A 218 10.01 2.69 -22.41
N GLN A 219 9.21 1.64 -22.52
CA GLN A 219 7.77 1.74 -22.32
C GLN A 219 7.40 2.07 -20.86
N LYS A 220 6.58 3.11 -20.71
CA LYS A 220 6.12 3.62 -19.41
C LYS A 220 4.62 3.49 -19.28
N THR A 221 4.17 2.92 -18.18
CA THR A 221 2.75 2.81 -17.85
C THR A 221 2.48 3.42 -16.48
N ILE A 222 1.39 4.19 -16.35
CA ILE A 222 0.92 4.70 -15.06
C ILE A 222 -0.48 4.19 -14.76
N TRP A 223 -0.70 3.68 -13.54
CA TRP A 223 -2.01 3.26 -13.03
C TRP A 223 -2.75 4.40 -12.34
N VAL A 224 -4.04 4.45 -12.52
CA VAL A 224 -4.96 5.41 -11.91
C VAL A 224 -5.97 4.62 -11.07
N HIS A 225 -5.82 4.71 -9.75
CA HIS A 225 -6.60 3.91 -8.80
C HIS A 225 -7.81 4.63 -8.23
N ASN A 226 -7.98 5.94 -8.52
CA ASN A 226 -9.06 6.75 -7.97
C ASN A 226 -9.46 7.87 -8.94
N ASP A 227 -10.58 8.55 -8.65
CA ASP A 227 -10.91 9.81 -9.28
C ASP A 227 -9.94 10.91 -8.81
N MET A 228 -8.88 11.13 -9.60
CA MET A 228 -7.82 12.07 -9.27
C MET A 228 -8.28 13.54 -9.32
N LEU A 229 -9.35 13.86 -10.04
CA LEU A 229 -9.95 15.21 -9.98
C LEU A 229 -10.65 15.44 -8.64
N ALA A 230 -11.37 14.44 -8.14
CA ALA A 230 -11.97 14.48 -6.81
C ALA A 230 -10.90 14.55 -5.71
N GLU A 231 -9.82 13.77 -5.83
CA GLU A 231 -8.67 13.79 -4.90
C GLU A 231 -8.02 15.18 -4.83
N ILE A 232 -7.75 15.81 -5.97
CA ILE A 232 -7.17 17.17 -6.04
C ILE A 232 -8.09 18.17 -5.34
N LYS A 233 -9.40 18.11 -5.63
CA LYS A 233 -10.39 19.05 -5.10
C LYS A 233 -10.60 18.91 -3.59
N THR A 234 -10.61 17.68 -3.07
CA THR A 234 -11.06 17.42 -1.69
C THR A 234 -9.91 17.29 -0.71
N ARG A 235 -8.78 16.73 -1.14
CA ARG A 235 -7.65 16.43 -0.25
C ARG A 235 -6.43 17.33 -0.50
N SER A 236 -6.34 17.96 -1.67
CA SER A 236 -5.20 18.80 -2.09
C SER A 236 -3.84 18.10 -1.92
N ASN A 237 -3.81 16.75 -2.01
CA ASN A 237 -2.63 15.93 -1.80
C ASN A 237 -1.94 15.55 -3.11
N GLN A 238 -2.46 16.01 -4.25
CA GLN A 238 -1.93 15.76 -5.58
C GLN A 238 -1.80 17.06 -6.37
N ARG A 239 -0.77 17.15 -7.19
CA ARG A 239 -0.56 18.27 -8.10
C ARG A 239 -1.22 18.01 -9.44
N LYS A 240 -2.15 18.89 -9.82
CA LYS A 240 -2.84 18.79 -11.11
C LYS A 240 -1.86 18.80 -12.28
N ASP A 241 -0.92 19.76 -12.30
CA ASP A 241 0.06 19.92 -13.38
C ASP A 241 1.05 18.75 -13.48
N LEU A 242 1.31 18.04 -12.38
CA LEU A 242 2.10 16.80 -12.40
C LEU A 242 1.33 15.66 -13.04
N LEU A 243 0.06 15.47 -12.68
CA LEU A 243 -0.75 14.42 -13.27
C LEU A 243 -1.00 14.67 -14.78
N GLU A 244 -1.27 15.91 -15.16
CA GLU A 244 -1.35 16.30 -16.57
C GLU A 244 -0.05 15.97 -17.32
N TYR A 245 1.10 16.37 -16.78
CA TYR A 245 2.41 16.03 -17.33
C TYR A 245 2.62 14.51 -17.44
N ALA A 246 2.33 13.76 -16.37
CA ALA A 246 2.51 12.32 -16.34
C ALA A 246 1.64 11.61 -17.38
N TYR A 247 0.34 11.91 -17.42
CA TYR A 247 -0.58 11.23 -18.33
C TYR A 247 -0.30 11.55 -19.80
N HIS A 248 0.32 12.70 -20.11
CA HIS A 248 0.83 13.00 -21.45
C HIS A 248 2.13 12.25 -21.76
N THR A 249 3.05 12.15 -20.78
CA THR A 249 4.41 11.64 -21.00
C THR A 249 4.49 10.12 -20.98
N TYR A 250 3.68 9.45 -20.14
CA TYR A 250 3.65 8.01 -20.10
C TYR A 250 3.00 7.45 -21.38
N ASP A 251 3.51 6.32 -21.90
CA ASP A 251 2.98 5.73 -23.11
C ASP A 251 1.56 5.18 -22.89
N ASN A 252 1.34 4.54 -21.74
CA ASN A 252 0.04 4.00 -21.36
C ASN A 252 -0.47 4.62 -20.05
N VAL A 253 -1.74 4.98 -20.04
CA VAL A 253 -2.49 5.35 -18.84
C VAL A 253 -3.56 4.29 -18.61
N VAL A 254 -3.61 3.71 -17.43
CA VAL A 254 -4.49 2.59 -17.09
C VAL A 254 -5.42 3.00 -15.96
N ALA A 255 -6.70 2.97 -16.20
CA ALA A 255 -7.77 3.17 -15.23
C ALA A 255 -8.24 1.82 -14.68
N VAL A 256 -8.51 1.71 -13.38
CA VAL A 256 -8.95 0.45 -12.76
C VAL A 256 -10.46 0.21 -12.87
N THR A 257 -11.23 1.19 -13.34
CA THR A 257 -12.69 1.08 -13.61
C THR A 257 -13.09 1.99 -14.76
N ASP A 258 -14.22 1.66 -15.39
CA ASP A 258 -14.84 2.49 -16.45
C ASP A 258 -15.18 3.91 -15.94
N ASP A 259 -15.65 4.02 -14.70
CA ASP A 259 -16.12 5.28 -14.11
C ASP A 259 -15.01 6.33 -13.96
N ILE A 260 -13.75 5.92 -13.75
CA ILE A 260 -12.63 6.87 -13.60
C ILE A 260 -11.98 7.25 -14.94
N VAL A 261 -12.43 6.69 -16.06
CA VAL A 261 -11.93 7.06 -17.40
C VAL A 261 -12.22 8.53 -17.70
N ALA A 262 -13.44 8.99 -17.47
CA ALA A 262 -13.82 10.37 -17.78
C ALA A 262 -13.00 11.42 -16.97
N PRO A 263 -12.88 11.35 -15.64
CA PRO A 263 -12.02 12.28 -14.91
C PRO A 263 -10.53 12.14 -15.27
N THR A 264 -10.05 10.93 -15.57
CA THR A 264 -8.67 10.74 -16.06
C THR A 264 -8.46 11.39 -17.43
N GLN A 265 -9.44 11.28 -18.35
CA GLN A 265 -9.37 11.89 -19.68
C GLN A 265 -9.26 13.41 -19.64
N ILE A 266 -9.88 14.07 -18.63
CA ILE A 266 -9.77 15.53 -18.44
C ILE A 266 -8.32 15.91 -18.16
N LEU A 267 -7.59 15.13 -17.36
CA LEU A 267 -6.18 15.36 -17.05
C LEU A 267 -5.25 14.93 -18.19
N ALA A 268 -5.57 13.83 -18.87
CA ALA A 268 -4.74 13.26 -19.92
C ALA A 268 -4.87 13.97 -21.29
N GLY A 269 -5.93 14.79 -21.46
CA GLY A 269 -6.25 15.40 -22.76
C GLY A 269 -7.04 14.44 -23.67
N LYS A 270 -7.77 15.00 -24.64
CA LYS A 270 -8.75 14.28 -25.46
C LYS A 270 -8.16 13.16 -26.32
N ASP A 271 -6.91 13.33 -26.75
CA ASP A 271 -6.27 12.40 -27.71
C ASP A 271 -5.58 11.23 -27.02
N LYS A 272 -5.45 11.26 -25.69
CA LYS A 272 -4.81 10.18 -24.93
C LYS A 272 -5.76 9.01 -24.74
N LYS A 273 -5.39 7.83 -25.23
CA LYS A 273 -6.12 6.60 -24.94
C LYS A 273 -5.95 6.20 -23.48
N ILE A 274 -7.05 6.03 -22.77
CA ILE A 274 -7.07 5.45 -21.43
C ILE A 274 -7.45 3.97 -21.58
N ASN A 275 -6.57 3.10 -21.10
CA ASN A 275 -6.83 1.67 -21.07
C ASN A 275 -7.54 1.31 -19.76
N ILE A 276 -8.37 0.29 -19.79
CA ILE A 276 -9.06 -0.18 -18.58
C ILE A 276 -8.50 -1.55 -18.23
N VAL A 277 -7.95 -1.67 -17.01
CA VAL A 277 -7.52 -2.95 -16.42
C VAL A 277 -8.09 -3.02 -15.02
N LYS A 278 -9.14 -3.82 -14.85
CA LYS A 278 -9.84 -3.98 -13.58
C LYS A 278 -8.95 -4.69 -12.57
N ASN A 279 -9.15 -4.37 -11.28
CA ASN A 279 -8.44 -5.04 -10.21
C ASN A 279 -8.89 -6.49 -10.09
N THR A 280 -7.98 -7.43 -10.08
CA THR A 280 -8.25 -8.82 -9.71
C THR A 280 -8.50 -8.94 -8.20
N ILE A 281 -9.19 -9.96 -7.76
CA ILE A 281 -9.55 -10.19 -6.35
C ILE A 281 -9.01 -11.55 -5.88
N ASP A 282 -8.26 -11.55 -4.79
CA ASP A 282 -7.72 -12.78 -4.17
C ASP A 282 -8.79 -13.45 -3.30
N TYR A 283 -9.88 -13.87 -3.91
CA TYR A 283 -11.06 -14.42 -3.22
C TYR A 283 -10.76 -15.69 -2.44
N LYS A 284 -9.80 -16.52 -2.90
CA LYS A 284 -9.41 -17.75 -2.20
C LYS A 284 -8.79 -17.46 -0.84
N THR A 285 -7.91 -16.45 -0.77
CA THR A 285 -7.32 -16.01 0.50
C THR A 285 -8.36 -15.36 1.41
N ILE A 286 -9.31 -14.59 0.87
CA ILE A 286 -10.39 -14.00 1.66
C ILE A 286 -11.25 -15.08 2.32
N LEU A 287 -11.69 -16.09 1.55
CA LEU A 287 -12.45 -17.22 2.06
C LEU A 287 -11.67 -17.99 3.12
N ALA A 288 -10.42 -18.36 2.84
CA ALA A 288 -9.59 -19.11 3.79
C ALA A 288 -9.39 -18.35 5.12
N ASN A 289 -9.16 -17.03 5.04
CA ASN A 289 -8.98 -16.21 6.23
C ASN A 289 -10.29 -15.96 6.98
N SER A 290 -11.44 -16.02 6.32
CA SER A 290 -12.74 -15.85 6.97
C SER A 290 -13.16 -17.03 7.86
N GLU A 291 -12.54 -18.19 7.68
CA GLU A 291 -12.77 -19.39 8.51
C GLU A 291 -11.96 -19.37 9.81
N GLN A 292 -11.05 -18.41 9.97
CA GLN A 292 -10.28 -18.27 11.20
C GLN A 292 -11.14 -17.65 12.32
N PRO A 293 -10.81 -17.92 13.57
CA PRO A 293 -11.51 -17.28 14.70
C PRO A 293 -11.39 -15.76 14.64
N ILE A 294 -12.43 -15.06 15.09
CA ILE A 294 -12.38 -13.61 15.31
C ILE A 294 -11.33 -13.34 16.40
N ALA A 295 -10.32 -12.56 16.07
CA ALA A 295 -9.26 -12.18 16.99
C ALA A 295 -8.89 -10.71 16.83
N LEU A 296 -8.70 -10.03 17.95
CA LEU A 296 -8.10 -8.70 18.00
C LEU A 296 -6.61 -8.85 18.26
N ASP A 297 -5.79 -8.23 17.42
CA ASP A 297 -4.34 -8.22 17.61
C ASP A 297 -3.95 -7.35 18.81
N PRO A 298 -2.78 -7.56 19.44
CA PRO A 298 -2.28 -6.68 20.50
C PRO A 298 -2.15 -5.21 20.08
N THR A 299 -2.06 -4.94 18.77
CA THR A 299 -1.97 -3.59 18.20
C THR A 299 -3.31 -3.02 17.77
N THR A 300 -4.39 -3.82 17.77
CA THR A 300 -5.74 -3.37 17.43
C THR A 300 -6.27 -2.48 18.54
N LYS A 301 -6.70 -1.26 18.20
CA LYS A 301 -7.48 -0.42 19.13
C LYS A 301 -8.96 -0.72 18.91
N CYS A 302 -9.65 -1.01 19.98
CA CYS A 302 -11.10 -1.21 20.03
C CYS A 302 -11.71 -0.13 20.93
N SER A 303 -12.82 0.47 20.52
CA SER A 303 -13.49 1.53 21.31
C SER A 303 -14.29 0.98 22.50
N VAL A 304 -14.47 -0.32 22.57
CA VAL A 304 -15.08 -1.02 23.71
C VAL A 304 -14.08 -2.06 24.26
N GLU A 305 -14.32 -2.55 25.47
CA GLU A 305 -13.49 -3.62 26.06
C GLU A 305 -13.55 -4.88 25.18
N PRO A 306 -12.42 -5.61 25.05
CA PRO A 306 -12.34 -6.80 24.17
C PRO A 306 -13.42 -7.85 24.48
N GLU A 307 -13.69 -8.11 25.74
CA GLU A 307 -14.70 -9.05 26.20
C GLU A 307 -16.10 -8.66 25.67
N LYS A 308 -16.44 -7.38 25.75
CA LYS A 308 -17.70 -6.84 25.23
C LYS A 308 -17.78 -6.97 23.72
N PHE A 309 -16.69 -6.71 23.01
CA PHE A 309 -16.62 -6.90 21.57
C PHE A 309 -16.92 -8.36 21.19
N TYR A 310 -16.29 -9.34 21.86
CA TYR A 310 -16.55 -10.75 21.58
C TYR A 310 -17.99 -11.17 21.92
N GLU A 311 -18.58 -10.67 23.00
CA GLU A 311 -19.99 -10.88 23.33
C GLU A 311 -20.91 -10.41 22.21
N ILE A 312 -20.68 -9.18 21.71
CA ILE A 312 -21.44 -8.60 20.59
C ILE A 312 -21.30 -9.46 19.34
N MET A 313 -20.08 -9.89 19.00
CA MET A 313 -19.85 -10.70 17.81
C MET A 313 -20.51 -12.08 17.87
N GLN A 314 -20.70 -12.65 19.07
CA GLN A 314 -21.38 -13.93 19.31
C GLN A 314 -22.88 -13.82 19.49
N SER A 315 -23.42 -12.61 19.68
CA SER A 315 -24.84 -12.37 19.90
C SER A 315 -25.67 -12.50 18.61
N ASP A 316 -26.97 -12.76 18.75
CA ASP A 316 -27.94 -12.79 17.65
C ASP A 316 -28.42 -11.36 17.26
N ALA A 317 -27.88 -10.33 17.89
CA ALA A 317 -28.21 -8.94 17.57
C ALA A 317 -27.76 -8.57 16.15
N LYS A 318 -28.52 -7.74 15.45
CA LYS A 318 -28.15 -7.27 14.12
C LYS A 318 -26.91 -6.39 14.14
N LYS A 319 -25.94 -6.73 13.32
CA LYS A 319 -24.64 -6.06 13.19
C LYS A 319 -24.45 -5.55 11.77
N PHE A 320 -24.24 -4.24 11.61
CA PHE A 320 -23.88 -3.63 10.33
C PHE A 320 -22.41 -3.24 10.35
N ILE A 321 -21.75 -3.37 9.21
CA ILE A 321 -20.32 -3.09 9.13
C ILE A 321 -19.98 -2.12 7.99
N ASN A 322 -19.02 -1.23 8.26
CA ASN A 322 -18.33 -0.41 7.29
C ASN A 322 -16.82 -0.66 7.42
N VAL A 323 -16.13 -0.79 6.29
CA VAL A 323 -14.67 -0.98 6.26
C VAL A 323 -14.04 0.11 5.42
N GLY A 324 -13.16 0.89 6.02
CA GLY A 324 -12.46 1.96 5.33
C GLY A 324 -11.54 2.74 6.25
N ARG A 325 -10.53 3.42 5.67
CA ARG A 325 -9.62 4.26 6.48
C ARG A 325 -10.41 5.33 7.22
N TYR A 326 -9.97 5.68 8.41
CA TYR A 326 -10.54 6.82 9.15
C TYR A 326 -10.14 8.14 8.48
N SER A 327 -10.92 8.54 7.49
CA SER A 327 -10.68 9.73 6.65
C SER A 327 -12.00 10.32 6.15
N PRO A 328 -12.06 11.63 5.87
CA PRO A 328 -13.32 12.33 5.56
C PRO A 328 -14.08 11.74 4.37
N GLU A 329 -13.36 11.27 3.33
CA GLU A 329 -13.98 10.71 2.13
C GLU A 329 -14.77 9.43 2.38
N LYS A 330 -14.55 8.74 3.50
CA LYS A 330 -15.27 7.50 3.84
C LYS A 330 -16.65 7.75 4.44
N GLY A 331 -16.96 8.99 4.85
CA GLY A 331 -18.29 9.38 5.28
C GLY A 331 -18.76 8.72 6.58
N HIS A 332 -17.83 8.41 7.50
CA HIS A 332 -18.17 7.77 8.77
C HIS A 332 -19.08 8.65 9.65
N ASP A 333 -18.91 9.98 9.59
CA ASP A 333 -19.76 10.91 10.35
C ASP A 333 -21.23 10.74 10.00
N ARG A 334 -21.54 10.78 8.69
CA ARG A 334 -22.92 10.62 8.22
C ARG A 334 -23.48 9.22 8.46
N LEU A 335 -22.61 8.21 8.47
CA LEU A 335 -23.00 6.85 8.79
C LEU A 335 -23.41 6.72 10.27
N ILE A 336 -22.65 7.32 11.19
CA ILE A 336 -22.99 7.35 12.61
C ILE A 336 -24.31 8.11 12.84
N ASP A 337 -24.51 9.25 12.16
CA ASP A 337 -25.75 10.03 12.24
C ASP A 337 -26.96 9.23 11.72
N ALA A 338 -26.78 8.50 10.63
CA ALA A 338 -27.80 7.63 10.08
C ALA A 338 -28.11 6.44 11.01
N PHE A 339 -27.07 5.84 11.59
CA PHE A 339 -27.21 4.76 12.56
C PHE A 339 -27.96 5.21 13.82
N TYR A 340 -27.67 6.41 14.35
CA TYR A 340 -28.36 6.98 15.49
C TYR A 340 -29.86 7.05 15.26
N LYS A 341 -30.32 7.50 14.09
CA LYS A 341 -31.74 7.55 13.74
C LYS A 341 -32.41 6.16 13.74
N LEU A 342 -31.68 5.13 13.35
CA LEU A 342 -32.15 3.75 13.35
C LEU A 342 -32.14 3.18 14.77
N TRP A 343 -31.07 3.41 15.52
CA TRP A 343 -30.90 3.01 16.92
C TRP A 343 -31.97 3.55 17.84
N GLN A 344 -32.46 4.78 17.60
CA GLN A 344 -33.59 5.33 18.34
C GLN A 344 -34.89 4.52 18.19
N LYS A 345 -35.00 3.69 17.13
CA LYS A 345 -36.15 2.80 16.90
C LYS A 345 -35.92 1.41 17.46
N ASP A 346 -34.68 0.95 17.44
CA ASP A 346 -34.25 -0.34 17.96
C ASP A 346 -32.82 -0.22 18.52
N ASN A 347 -32.69 -0.21 19.85
CA ASN A 347 -31.42 -0.03 20.53
C ASN A 347 -30.64 -1.34 20.74
N SER A 348 -31.13 -2.45 20.20
CA SER A 348 -30.44 -3.75 20.25
C SER A 348 -29.47 -4.00 19.10
N ILE A 349 -29.34 -3.06 18.17
CA ILE A 349 -28.47 -3.18 16.96
C ILE A 349 -27.09 -2.61 17.20
N TYR A 350 -26.14 -3.03 16.37
CA TYR A 350 -24.75 -2.59 16.43
C TYR A 350 -24.24 -2.11 15.07
N LEU A 351 -23.34 -1.12 15.10
CA LEU A 351 -22.56 -0.66 13.96
C LEU A 351 -21.09 -0.86 14.25
N ILE A 352 -20.39 -1.58 13.36
CA ILE A 352 -18.96 -1.78 13.44
C ILE A 352 -18.30 -0.95 12.31
N ILE A 353 -17.39 -0.06 12.67
CA ILE A 353 -16.58 0.69 11.73
C ILE A 353 -15.15 0.23 11.90
N MET A 354 -14.55 -0.30 10.84
CA MET A 354 -13.23 -0.91 10.89
C MET A 354 -12.31 -0.33 9.83
N GLY A 355 -11.07 -0.02 10.21
CA GLY A 355 -10.11 0.47 9.24
C GLY A 355 -8.71 0.74 9.75
N GLY A 356 -7.84 1.10 8.81
CA GLY A 356 -6.49 1.58 9.11
C GLY A 356 -6.46 3.06 9.41
N ASN A 357 -5.41 3.49 10.10
CA ASN A 357 -5.22 4.89 10.44
C ASN A 357 -4.52 5.65 9.29
N SER A 358 -5.20 6.59 8.65
CA SER A 358 -4.56 7.55 7.76
C SER A 358 -4.25 8.89 8.46
N ARG A 359 -5.00 9.20 9.53
CA ARG A 359 -4.79 10.39 10.37
C ARG A 359 -5.34 10.07 11.76
N ALA A 360 -4.47 9.99 12.76
CA ALA A 360 -4.83 9.66 14.15
C ALA A 360 -6.04 10.48 14.65
N LYS A 361 -6.09 11.75 14.28
CA LYS A 361 -7.13 12.69 14.71
C LYS A 361 -8.56 12.28 14.31
N LYS A 362 -8.77 11.65 13.14
CA LYS A 362 -10.16 11.32 12.71
C LYS A 362 -10.75 10.15 13.49
N TYR A 363 -9.94 9.21 13.93
CA TYR A 363 -10.40 8.13 14.80
C TYR A 363 -10.88 8.65 16.16
N GLU A 364 -10.08 9.53 16.79
CA GLU A 364 -10.44 10.16 18.06
C GLU A 364 -11.67 11.06 17.93
N GLU A 365 -11.77 11.86 16.86
CA GLU A 365 -12.97 12.68 16.59
C GLU A 365 -14.25 11.84 16.49
N LEU A 366 -14.19 10.64 15.90
CA LEU A 366 -15.35 9.75 15.83
C LEU A 366 -15.69 9.11 17.17
N ILE A 367 -14.68 8.78 18.00
CA ILE A 367 -14.92 8.32 19.38
C ILE A 367 -15.65 9.40 20.19
N GLU A 368 -15.18 10.66 20.13
CA GLU A 368 -15.84 11.78 20.79
C GLU A 368 -17.30 11.91 20.34
N LYS A 369 -17.54 11.89 19.02
CA LYS A 369 -18.89 11.95 18.45
C LYS A 369 -19.79 10.82 18.94
N VAL A 370 -19.30 9.59 18.95
CA VAL A 370 -20.04 8.40 19.41
C VAL A 370 -20.40 8.55 20.90
N ASN A 371 -19.48 9.06 21.72
CA ASN A 371 -19.71 9.31 23.14
C ASN A 371 -20.77 10.41 23.38
N GLU A 372 -20.64 11.54 22.66
CA GLU A 372 -21.61 12.65 22.75
C GLU A 372 -23.05 12.24 22.37
N MET A 373 -23.16 11.29 21.41
CA MET A 373 -24.46 10.77 20.96
C MET A 373 -25.01 9.64 21.85
N GLY A 374 -24.26 9.20 22.87
CA GLY A 374 -24.68 8.11 23.77
C GLY A 374 -24.65 6.74 23.10
N LEU A 375 -23.79 6.55 22.06
CA LEU A 375 -23.70 5.33 21.25
C LEU A 375 -22.51 4.45 21.61
N SER A 376 -21.80 4.73 22.69
CA SER A 376 -20.51 4.06 23.04
C SER A 376 -20.61 2.54 23.17
N GLU A 377 -21.79 2.00 23.49
CA GLU A 377 -22.05 0.57 23.61
C GLU A 377 -22.49 -0.10 22.29
N ASN A 378 -22.95 0.71 21.31
CA ASN A 378 -23.58 0.20 20.09
C ASN A 378 -22.79 0.51 18.80
N VAL A 379 -21.87 1.49 18.83
CA VAL A 379 -20.98 1.81 17.72
C VAL A 379 -19.55 1.46 18.10
N ILE A 380 -19.04 0.42 17.48
CA ILE A 380 -17.69 -0.12 17.75
C ILE A 380 -16.72 0.38 16.67
N LEU A 381 -15.67 1.08 17.08
CA LEU A 381 -14.60 1.56 16.21
C LEU A 381 -13.37 0.67 16.39
N LEU A 382 -12.95 0.01 15.31
CA LEU A 382 -11.78 -0.86 15.28
C LEU A 382 -10.68 -0.27 14.41
N LEU A 383 -9.48 -0.11 14.98
CA LEU A 383 -8.31 0.41 14.29
C LEU A 383 -7.24 -0.66 14.17
N SER A 384 -6.74 -0.89 12.94
CA SER A 384 -5.61 -1.79 12.64
C SER A 384 -5.88 -3.27 12.89
N VAL A 385 -6.99 -3.79 12.36
CA VAL A 385 -7.29 -5.23 12.40
C VAL A 385 -6.50 -5.96 11.32
N SER A 386 -5.76 -7.02 11.68
CA SER A 386 -4.94 -7.78 10.73
C SER A 386 -5.75 -8.70 9.83
N ASN A 387 -6.73 -9.41 10.37
CA ASN A 387 -7.66 -10.25 9.62
C ASN A 387 -9.10 -9.76 9.82
N PRO A 388 -9.64 -8.92 8.90
CA PRO A 388 -10.97 -8.36 9.02
C PRO A 388 -12.09 -9.34 8.65
N TYR A 389 -11.79 -10.38 7.89
CA TYR A 389 -12.79 -11.19 7.20
C TYR A 389 -13.73 -11.98 8.12
N PRO A 390 -13.29 -12.60 9.25
CA PRO A 390 -14.23 -13.23 10.19
C PRO A 390 -15.21 -12.24 10.80
N ILE A 391 -14.77 -11.00 11.07
CA ILE A 391 -15.63 -9.94 11.61
C ILE A 391 -16.68 -9.53 10.57
N ILE A 392 -16.25 -9.31 9.31
CA ILE A 392 -17.17 -8.96 8.22
C ILE A 392 -18.20 -10.08 8.03
N LYS A 393 -17.76 -11.33 7.96
CA LYS A 393 -18.62 -12.51 7.77
C LYS A 393 -19.69 -12.68 8.86
N ALA A 394 -19.38 -12.26 10.08
CA ALA A 394 -20.28 -12.35 11.22
C ALA A 394 -21.31 -11.18 11.31
N CYS A 395 -21.33 -10.28 10.31
CA CYS A 395 -22.27 -9.16 10.26
C CYS A 395 -23.43 -9.44 9.31
N ASP A 396 -24.58 -8.78 9.55
CA ASP A 396 -25.81 -8.95 8.78
C ASP A 396 -25.90 -8.07 7.53
N GLY A 397 -24.99 -7.08 7.41
CA GLY A 397 -24.96 -6.22 6.24
C GLY A 397 -23.77 -5.29 6.21
N PHE A 398 -23.30 -5.03 4.99
CA PHE A 398 -22.22 -4.11 4.70
C PHE A 398 -22.77 -2.82 4.08
N ILE A 399 -22.33 -1.68 4.59
CA ILE A 399 -22.69 -0.37 4.04
C ILE A 399 -21.46 0.45 3.68
N LEU A 400 -21.32 0.82 2.40
CA LEU A 400 -20.32 1.78 1.95
C LEU A 400 -20.94 3.18 1.94
N SER A 401 -20.50 4.03 2.86
CA SER A 401 -20.97 5.41 3.03
C SER A 401 -20.03 6.45 2.41
N SER A 402 -19.09 6.04 1.56
CA SER A 402 -18.04 6.92 1.00
C SER A 402 -18.62 8.04 0.13
N LEU A 403 -17.92 9.18 0.09
CA LEU A 403 -18.22 10.32 -0.79
C LEU A 403 -17.69 10.09 -2.22
N TYR A 404 -16.57 9.40 -2.34
CA TYR A 404 -15.96 8.93 -3.59
C TYR A 404 -15.02 7.76 -3.32
N GLU A 405 -14.79 6.93 -4.34
CA GLU A 405 -13.91 5.75 -4.32
C GLU A 405 -13.30 5.52 -5.70
N GLY A 406 -12.18 4.79 -5.73
CA GLY A 406 -11.60 4.30 -6.98
C GLY A 406 -12.32 3.06 -7.51
N PHE A 407 -12.31 1.98 -6.75
CA PHE A 407 -13.00 0.74 -7.07
C PHE A 407 -13.92 0.28 -5.91
N GLY A 408 -13.47 0.45 -4.66
CA GLY A 408 -14.19 -0.07 -3.50
C GLY A 408 -13.98 -1.57 -3.33
N LEU A 409 -12.72 -2.05 -3.27
CA LEU A 409 -12.37 -3.47 -3.07
C LEU A 409 -13.15 -4.13 -1.93
N VAL A 410 -13.43 -3.36 -0.88
CA VAL A 410 -14.20 -3.84 0.28
C VAL A 410 -15.62 -4.32 -0.06
N LEU A 411 -16.22 -3.85 -1.16
CA LEU A 411 -17.52 -4.35 -1.64
C LEU A 411 -17.38 -5.80 -2.17
N ALA A 412 -16.33 -6.05 -2.93
CA ALA A 412 -16.03 -7.40 -3.39
C ALA A 412 -15.67 -8.33 -2.22
N GLU A 413 -14.93 -7.83 -1.22
CA GLU A 413 -14.61 -8.58 0.01
C GLU A 413 -15.89 -8.97 0.76
N ALA A 414 -16.84 -8.04 0.91
CA ALA A 414 -18.13 -8.31 1.57
C ALA A 414 -19.00 -9.29 0.75
N ASP A 415 -19.02 -9.17 -0.58
CA ASP A 415 -19.75 -10.09 -1.47
C ASP A 415 -19.20 -11.52 -1.41
N ILE A 416 -17.86 -11.68 -1.43
CA ILE A 416 -17.19 -12.99 -1.27
C ILE A 416 -17.61 -13.67 0.03
N LEU A 417 -17.83 -12.89 1.08
CA LEU A 417 -18.25 -13.37 2.40
C LEU A 417 -19.78 -13.59 2.51
N GLY A 418 -20.52 -13.33 1.43
CA GLY A 418 -21.93 -13.65 1.30
C GLY A 418 -22.86 -12.75 2.08
N ILE A 419 -22.42 -11.55 2.52
CA ILE A 419 -23.29 -10.62 3.26
C ILE A 419 -23.97 -9.61 2.33
N PRO A 420 -25.19 -9.15 2.65
CA PRO A 420 -25.89 -8.10 1.88
C PRO A 420 -25.09 -6.80 1.82
N ILE A 421 -25.07 -6.13 0.66
CA ILE A 421 -24.25 -4.94 0.41
C ILE A 421 -25.11 -3.78 -0.06
N VAL A 422 -24.85 -2.60 0.54
CA VAL A 422 -25.39 -1.31 0.08
C VAL A 422 -24.22 -0.35 -0.12
N SER A 423 -24.24 0.41 -1.21
CA SER A 423 -23.24 1.44 -1.50
C SER A 423 -23.90 2.74 -1.92
N THR A 424 -23.31 3.86 -1.51
CA THR A 424 -23.61 5.16 -2.13
C THR A 424 -23.30 5.11 -3.63
N ASP A 425 -24.15 5.76 -4.44
CA ASP A 425 -23.99 5.84 -5.90
C ASP A 425 -22.88 6.84 -6.25
N ILE A 426 -21.64 6.32 -6.27
CA ILE A 426 -20.41 7.09 -6.49
C ILE A 426 -19.54 6.41 -7.54
N THR A 427 -18.59 7.19 -8.08
CA THR A 427 -17.56 6.70 -9.00
C THR A 427 -16.85 5.49 -8.41
N GLY A 428 -16.60 4.47 -9.23
CA GLY A 428 -15.95 3.20 -8.88
C GLY A 428 -16.94 2.13 -8.43
N PRO A 429 -17.55 2.21 -7.25
CA PRO A 429 -18.59 1.28 -6.79
C PRO A 429 -19.76 1.11 -7.76
N ARG A 430 -20.17 2.20 -8.43
CA ARG A 430 -21.29 2.21 -9.37
C ARG A 430 -21.16 1.14 -10.45
N THR A 431 -20.01 1.04 -11.10
CA THR A 431 -19.77 0.06 -12.16
C THR A 431 -19.93 -1.37 -11.64
N PHE A 432 -19.33 -1.69 -10.50
CA PHE A 432 -19.41 -3.02 -9.89
C PHE A 432 -20.86 -3.35 -9.49
N MET A 433 -21.51 -2.46 -8.73
CA MET A 433 -22.87 -2.69 -8.24
C MET A 433 -23.89 -2.80 -9.36
N LYS A 434 -23.80 -1.98 -10.41
CA LYS A 434 -24.71 -2.08 -11.58
C LYS A 434 -24.50 -3.35 -12.39
N LYS A 435 -23.23 -3.76 -12.60
CA LYS A 435 -22.91 -4.97 -13.37
C LYS A 435 -23.44 -6.23 -12.71
N TYR A 436 -23.36 -6.32 -11.38
CA TYR A 436 -23.68 -7.53 -10.63
C TYR A 436 -25.00 -7.47 -9.82
N GLY A 437 -25.78 -6.40 -10.00
CA GLY A 437 -27.14 -6.31 -9.40
C GLY A 437 -27.13 -5.85 -7.95
N GLY A 438 -26.10 -5.15 -7.48
CA GLY A 438 -26.02 -4.62 -6.12
C GLY A 438 -26.92 -3.40 -5.90
N THR A 439 -27.18 -3.06 -4.64
CA THR A 439 -28.04 -1.94 -4.25
C THR A 439 -27.24 -0.65 -4.12
N LEU A 440 -27.61 0.35 -4.93
CA LEU A 440 -27.09 1.71 -4.87
C LEU A 440 -28.08 2.64 -4.20
N ILE A 441 -27.58 3.48 -3.29
CA ILE A 441 -28.34 4.53 -2.61
C ILE A 441 -27.83 5.91 -3.01
N GLU A 442 -28.66 6.92 -2.89
CA GLU A 442 -28.25 8.30 -3.15
C GLU A 442 -27.04 8.68 -2.29
N ASN A 443 -26.10 9.41 -2.87
CA ASN A 443 -24.92 9.92 -2.15
C ASN A 443 -25.31 11.14 -1.30
N SER A 444 -26.17 10.91 -0.30
CA SER A 444 -26.67 11.89 0.66
C SER A 444 -26.82 11.24 2.04
N ASP A 445 -26.95 12.05 3.09
CA ASP A 445 -27.16 11.57 4.46
C ASP A 445 -28.47 10.75 4.56
N GLU A 446 -29.52 11.21 3.87
CA GLU A 446 -30.81 10.50 3.84
C GLU A 446 -30.70 9.19 3.04
N GLY A 447 -29.89 9.16 1.96
CA GLY A 447 -29.61 7.94 1.23
C GLY A 447 -28.91 6.90 2.11
N VAL A 448 -27.91 7.31 2.92
CA VAL A 448 -27.21 6.40 3.85
C VAL A 448 -28.16 5.85 4.89
N TYR A 449 -29.05 6.70 5.44
CA TYR A 449 -30.08 6.24 6.39
C TYR A 449 -31.03 5.22 5.76
N LYS A 450 -31.51 5.50 4.55
CA LYS A 450 -32.37 4.57 3.80
C LYS A 450 -31.67 3.23 3.54
N GLY A 451 -30.38 3.26 3.18
CA GLY A 451 -29.59 2.05 2.98
C GLY A 451 -29.49 1.19 4.25
N LEU A 452 -29.24 1.81 5.40
CA LEU A 452 -29.26 1.12 6.70
C LEU A 452 -30.63 0.51 7.01
N GLN A 453 -31.73 1.24 6.73
CA GLN A 453 -33.07 0.72 6.92
C GLN A 453 -33.35 -0.50 6.04
N MET A 454 -32.94 -0.47 4.77
CA MET A 454 -33.11 -1.60 3.85
C MET A 454 -32.33 -2.83 4.34
N LEU A 455 -31.09 -2.66 4.83
CA LEU A 455 -30.33 -3.75 5.46
C LEU A 455 -31.02 -4.27 6.72
N TYR A 456 -31.47 -3.37 7.59
CA TYR A 456 -32.19 -3.72 8.82
C TYR A 456 -33.45 -4.53 8.55
N ASN A 457 -34.22 -4.16 7.53
CA ASN A 457 -35.48 -4.84 7.16
C ASN A 457 -35.23 -6.16 6.38
N GLY A 458 -33.98 -6.50 6.01
CA GLY A 458 -33.66 -7.67 5.22
C GLY A 458 -34.12 -7.57 3.75
N GLU A 459 -34.22 -6.37 3.22
CA GLU A 459 -34.66 -6.10 1.84
C GLU A 459 -33.55 -6.36 0.80
N ILE A 460 -32.29 -6.42 1.26
CA ILE A 460 -31.10 -6.58 0.41
C ILE A 460 -30.65 -8.03 0.42
N LYS A 461 -30.35 -8.55 -0.77
CA LYS A 461 -29.79 -9.90 -0.94
C LYS A 461 -28.30 -9.82 -1.30
N PRO A 462 -27.48 -10.82 -0.93
CA PRO A 462 -26.10 -10.96 -1.44
C PRO A 462 -26.07 -10.99 -2.96
N ILE A 463 -24.99 -10.45 -3.55
CA ILE A 463 -24.81 -10.36 -5.01
C ILE A 463 -24.35 -11.71 -5.59
N ASN A 464 -23.39 -12.38 -4.94
CA ASN A 464 -22.81 -13.69 -5.31
C ASN A 464 -22.10 -13.67 -6.67
N VAL A 465 -21.07 -12.85 -6.82
CA VAL A 465 -20.24 -12.78 -8.03
C VAL A 465 -19.38 -14.05 -8.20
N ASP A 466 -19.29 -14.58 -9.41
CA ASP A 466 -18.28 -15.59 -9.76
C ASP A 466 -16.91 -14.94 -9.90
N TYR A 467 -16.09 -14.98 -8.84
CA TYR A 467 -14.78 -14.34 -8.81
C TYR A 467 -13.70 -15.09 -9.61
N GLU A 468 -13.90 -16.36 -9.94
CA GLU A 468 -12.99 -17.06 -10.86
C GLU A 468 -13.16 -16.49 -12.28
N ALA A 469 -14.41 -16.45 -12.77
CA ALA A 469 -14.72 -15.84 -14.07
C ALA A 469 -14.37 -14.35 -14.12
N TYR A 470 -14.63 -13.60 -13.02
CA TYR A 470 -14.26 -12.20 -12.90
C TYR A 470 -12.75 -11.99 -13.07
N ASN A 471 -11.91 -12.76 -12.37
CA ASN A 471 -10.46 -12.64 -12.45
C ASN A 471 -9.95 -13.01 -13.84
N GLN A 472 -10.51 -14.04 -14.48
CA GLN A 472 -10.17 -14.40 -15.87
C GLN A 472 -10.47 -13.25 -16.83
N GLU A 473 -11.61 -12.57 -16.69
CA GLU A 473 -11.94 -11.36 -17.50
C GLU A 473 -10.92 -10.23 -17.26
N CYS A 474 -10.42 -10.07 -16.03
CA CYS A 474 -9.49 -8.98 -15.71
C CYS A 474 -8.07 -9.17 -16.29
N VAL A 475 -7.63 -10.41 -16.52
CA VAL A 475 -6.27 -10.73 -17.00
C VAL A 475 -6.20 -11.14 -18.47
N ALA A 476 -7.36 -11.33 -19.13
CA ALA A 476 -7.47 -11.62 -20.57
C ALA A 476 -7.13 -10.38 -21.41
#